data_df9a52c048201ce5fdfbf31e72420b2a
#
_entry.id   df9a52c048201ce5fdfbf31e72420b2a
#
_cell.length_a   1.000
_cell.length_b   1.000
_cell.length_c   1.000
_cell.angle_alpha   90.00
_cell.angle_beta   90.00
_cell.angle_gamma   90.00
#
_symmetry.space_group_name_H-M   'P 1'
#
loop_
_entity.id
_entity.type
_entity.pdbx_description
1 polymer ?
#
loop_
_entity_poly.entity_id
_entity_poly.type
_entity_poly.pdbx_seq_one_letter_code
_entity_poly.pdbx_strand_id
1 'polypeptide(L)'
;MSSNRIADATSVANRFGLGAMPGTIDNMHDPRATLVQQVHDPSNNKAAFAGLTSSADYLTAEINYQLDRRARKQQLDAANNASGTANADQVKAAADGFRKVFGDQLVAEATARWQVALNVPIGFNERIYRFWSNHFAVSLDKRPALLYAAPMEREVIRPLAFGRFQDLLIGVETHPAMLRYLDNEASIGPDSRFGERAAQRTGGNGAPPKRH
;
A
#
# COMPACT_ATOMS: atom_id res chain seq x y z
N MET A 1 -22.76 -40.27 0.05
CA MET A 1 -22.13 -39.16 0.83
C MET A 1 -20.86 -38.57 0.17
N SER A 2 -20.07 -39.35 -0.56
CA SER A 2 -18.78 -38.89 -1.15
C SER A 2 -18.91 -37.81 -2.26
N SER A 3 -19.89 -37.95 -3.15
CA SER A 3 -20.05 -37.02 -4.31
C SER A 3 -20.41 -35.59 -3.89
N ASN A 4 -21.24 -35.43 -2.85
CA ASN A 4 -21.66 -34.11 -2.37
C ASN A 4 -20.50 -33.37 -1.69
N ARG A 5 -19.66 -34.08 -0.92
CA ARG A 5 -18.48 -33.52 -0.26
C ARG A 5 -17.47 -32.95 -1.28
N ILE A 6 -17.19 -33.67 -2.36
CA ILE A 6 -16.27 -33.21 -3.39
C ILE A 6 -16.81 -31.94 -4.09
N ALA A 7 -18.11 -31.89 -4.40
CA ALA A 7 -18.75 -30.73 -4.98
C ALA A 7 -18.68 -29.52 -4.04
N ASP A 8 -18.93 -29.72 -2.76
CA ASP A 8 -18.83 -28.68 -1.73
C ASP A 8 -17.38 -28.20 -1.55
N ALA A 9 -16.41 -29.12 -1.47
CA ALA A 9 -14.99 -28.78 -1.38
C ALA A 9 -14.52 -27.99 -2.62
N THR A 10 -14.95 -28.39 -3.82
CA THR A 10 -14.66 -27.67 -5.07
C THR A 10 -15.29 -26.28 -5.06
N SER A 11 -16.54 -26.17 -4.58
CA SER A 11 -17.22 -24.89 -4.45
C SER A 11 -16.50 -23.96 -3.45
N VAL A 12 -16.05 -24.50 -2.30
CA VAL A 12 -15.29 -23.76 -1.30
C VAL A 12 -13.99 -23.24 -1.90
N ALA A 13 -13.20 -24.08 -2.54
CA ALA A 13 -11.92 -23.68 -3.10
C ALA A 13 -12.05 -22.62 -4.21
N ASN A 14 -13.05 -22.78 -5.11
CA ASN A 14 -13.17 -21.93 -6.29
C ASN A 14 -14.00 -20.65 -6.06
N ARG A 15 -15.03 -20.70 -5.21
CA ARG A 15 -15.91 -19.54 -4.96
C ARG A 15 -15.47 -18.69 -3.79
N PHE A 16 -14.91 -19.30 -2.76
CA PHE A 16 -14.50 -18.62 -1.53
C PHE A 16 -12.98 -18.49 -1.40
N GLY A 17 -12.22 -19.39 -2.02
CA GLY A 17 -10.76 -19.34 -2.01
C GLY A 17 -10.14 -18.70 -3.24
N LEU A 18 -8.83 -18.91 -3.37
CA LEU A 18 -8.02 -18.51 -4.53
C LEU A 18 -7.87 -19.64 -5.56
N GLY A 19 -8.59 -20.73 -5.38
CA GLY A 19 -8.48 -21.98 -6.13
C GLY A 19 -7.97 -23.11 -5.24
N ALA A 20 -7.97 -24.34 -5.77
CA ALA A 20 -7.50 -25.52 -5.09
C ALA A 20 -6.03 -25.80 -5.47
N MET A 21 -5.19 -26.01 -4.48
CA MET A 21 -3.89 -26.65 -4.69
C MET A 21 -4.09 -28.16 -4.90
N PRO A 22 -3.14 -28.86 -5.53
CA PRO A 22 -3.19 -30.32 -5.65
C PRO A 22 -3.43 -30.98 -4.29
N GLY A 23 -4.40 -31.90 -4.21
CA GLY A 23 -4.77 -32.60 -2.98
C GLY A 23 -5.67 -31.82 -2.03
N THR A 24 -5.89 -30.52 -2.19
CA THR A 24 -6.71 -29.73 -1.26
C THR A 24 -8.16 -30.20 -1.20
N ILE A 25 -8.77 -30.54 -2.35
CA ILE A 25 -10.16 -31.00 -2.42
C ILE A 25 -10.31 -32.37 -1.77
N ASP A 26 -9.36 -33.29 -2.00
CA ASP A 26 -9.40 -34.64 -1.46
C ASP A 26 -9.24 -34.65 0.06
N ASN A 27 -8.38 -33.78 0.57
CA ASN A 27 -8.08 -33.65 2.00
C ASN A 27 -9.09 -32.79 2.78
N MET A 28 -10.02 -32.10 2.09
CA MET A 28 -11.05 -31.28 2.74
C MET A 28 -12.22 -32.15 3.20
N HIS A 29 -12.16 -32.62 4.45
CA HIS A 29 -13.18 -33.50 5.02
C HIS A 29 -14.50 -32.78 5.31
N ASP A 30 -14.43 -31.57 5.87
CA ASP A 30 -15.58 -30.70 6.12
C ASP A 30 -15.35 -29.30 5.49
N PRO A 31 -15.87 -29.07 4.28
CA PRO A 31 -15.69 -27.81 3.56
C PRO A 31 -16.27 -26.60 4.31
N ARG A 32 -17.41 -26.76 4.97
CA ARG A 32 -18.06 -25.69 5.72
C ARG A 32 -17.28 -25.32 6.98
N ALA A 33 -16.89 -26.32 7.76
CA ALA A 33 -16.09 -26.09 8.97
C ALA A 33 -14.75 -25.43 8.63
N THR A 34 -14.14 -25.80 7.52
CA THR A 34 -12.89 -25.19 7.03
C THR A 34 -13.04 -23.70 6.76
N LEU A 35 -14.13 -23.27 6.12
CA LEU A 35 -14.40 -21.84 5.90
C LEU A 35 -14.69 -21.11 7.21
N VAL A 36 -15.53 -21.70 8.06
CA VAL A 36 -15.87 -21.10 9.37
C VAL A 36 -14.62 -20.91 10.21
N GLN A 37 -13.71 -21.88 10.21
CA GLN A 37 -12.43 -21.75 10.90
C GLN A 37 -11.61 -20.58 10.38
N GLN A 38 -11.51 -20.39 9.06
CA GLN A 38 -10.77 -19.27 8.49
C GLN A 38 -11.39 -17.90 8.82
N VAL A 39 -12.70 -17.83 9.07
CA VAL A 39 -13.36 -16.60 9.54
C VAL A 39 -13.04 -16.32 11.01
N HIS A 40 -13.08 -17.36 11.86
CA HIS A 40 -12.88 -17.20 13.31
C HIS A 40 -11.42 -17.05 13.71
N ASP A 41 -10.52 -17.67 12.94
CA ASP A 41 -9.07 -17.57 13.13
C ASP A 41 -8.40 -17.15 11.81
N PRO A 42 -8.55 -15.89 11.41
CA PRO A 42 -8.00 -15.43 10.16
C PRO A 42 -6.47 -15.35 10.23
N SER A 43 -5.80 -16.23 9.54
CA SER A 43 -4.37 -16.12 9.34
C SER A 43 -4.03 -14.84 8.58
N ASN A 44 -3.26 -13.95 9.19
CA ASN A 44 -2.72 -12.76 8.52
C ASN A 44 -1.33 -12.99 7.92
N ASN A 45 -0.83 -14.23 8.03
CA ASN A 45 0.47 -14.67 7.49
C ASN A 45 1.65 -13.77 7.89
N LYS A 46 1.64 -13.23 9.12
CA LYS A 46 2.69 -12.31 9.62
C LYS A 46 4.11 -12.81 9.39
N ALA A 47 4.34 -14.11 9.56
CA ALA A 47 5.67 -14.70 9.38
C ALA A 47 6.20 -14.54 7.95
N ALA A 48 5.34 -14.61 6.95
CA ALA A 48 5.72 -14.44 5.54
C ALA A 48 6.14 -13.00 5.19
N PHE A 49 5.72 -12.04 6.01
CA PHE A 49 6.04 -10.62 5.86
C PHE A 49 7.08 -10.15 6.89
N ALA A 50 7.65 -11.06 7.67
CA ALA A 50 8.68 -10.73 8.64
C ALA A 50 9.93 -10.18 7.94
N GLY A 51 10.51 -9.11 8.50
CA GLY A 51 11.69 -8.46 7.93
C GLY A 51 11.43 -7.51 6.76
N LEU A 52 10.19 -7.37 6.30
CA LEU A 52 9.86 -6.34 5.31
C LEU A 52 9.81 -4.95 5.97
N THR A 53 10.18 -3.94 5.18
CA THR A 53 10.28 -2.56 5.63
C THR A 53 8.92 -2.01 6.09
N SER A 54 8.85 -1.46 7.30
CA SER A 54 7.63 -0.84 7.82
C SER A 54 7.30 0.49 7.11
N SER A 55 6.05 0.96 7.22
CA SER A 55 5.68 2.29 6.72
C SER A 55 6.48 3.41 7.39
N ALA A 56 6.83 3.27 8.66
CA ALA A 56 7.65 4.24 9.40
C ALA A 56 9.09 4.28 8.88
N ASP A 57 9.67 3.10 8.59
CA ASP A 57 11.02 3.01 8.02
C ASP A 57 11.07 3.53 6.58
N TYR A 58 10.03 3.24 5.78
CA TYR A 58 9.89 3.84 4.45
C TYR A 58 9.78 5.35 4.50
N LEU A 59 9.05 5.91 5.48
CA LEU A 59 8.96 7.37 5.65
C LEU A 59 10.33 7.98 5.93
N THR A 60 11.10 7.37 6.83
CA THR A 60 12.45 7.81 7.15
C THR A 60 13.36 7.74 5.91
N ALA A 61 13.33 6.63 5.19
CA ALA A 61 14.12 6.45 3.97
C ALA A 61 13.71 7.42 2.85
N GLU A 62 12.41 7.67 2.70
CA GLU A 62 11.89 8.65 1.73
C GLU A 62 12.35 10.06 2.06
N ILE A 63 12.27 10.48 3.33
CA ILE A 63 12.73 11.80 3.77
C ILE A 63 14.22 11.97 3.43
N ASN A 64 15.05 11.00 3.78
CA ASN A 64 16.48 11.02 3.47
C ASN A 64 16.74 11.10 1.97
N TYR A 65 16.03 10.29 1.17
CA TYR A 65 16.11 10.33 -0.28
C TYR A 65 15.74 11.72 -0.85
N GLN A 66 14.69 12.36 -0.31
CA GLN A 66 14.26 13.69 -0.75
C GLN A 66 15.29 14.78 -0.39
N LEU A 67 15.91 14.68 0.79
CA LEU A 67 16.97 15.60 1.22
C LEU A 67 18.20 15.46 0.32
N ASP A 68 18.65 14.26 0.06
CA ASP A 68 19.78 13.99 -0.84
C ASP A 68 19.51 14.49 -2.27
N ARG A 69 18.30 14.25 -2.77
CA ARG A 69 17.88 14.73 -4.08
C ARG A 69 17.89 16.25 -4.18
N ARG A 70 17.41 16.94 -3.11
CA ARG A 70 17.44 18.42 -3.06
C ARG A 70 18.87 18.95 -3.03
N ALA A 71 19.74 18.36 -2.22
CA ALA A 71 21.16 18.73 -2.14
C ALA A 71 21.85 18.55 -3.49
N ARG A 72 21.66 17.41 -4.17
CA ARG A 72 22.22 17.16 -5.52
C ARG A 72 21.67 18.15 -6.55
N LYS A 73 20.37 18.45 -6.50
CA LYS A 73 19.77 19.46 -7.40
C LYS A 73 20.41 20.83 -7.19
N GLN A 74 20.58 21.29 -5.95
CA GLN A 74 21.22 22.57 -5.65
C GLN A 74 22.66 22.63 -6.17
N GLN A 75 23.42 21.53 -6.03
CA GLN A 75 24.79 21.44 -6.57
C GLN A 75 24.80 21.51 -8.11
N LEU A 76 23.86 20.83 -8.77
CA LEU A 76 23.72 20.85 -10.23
C LEU A 76 23.27 22.22 -10.74
N ASP A 77 22.31 22.86 -10.08
CA ASP A 77 21.83 24.19 -10.45
C ASP A 77 22.96 25.23 -10.28
N ALA A 78 23.76 25.12 -9.22
CA ALA A 78 24.95 25.96 -9.02
C ALA A 78 26.01 25.74 -10.13
N ALA A 79 26.24 24.49 -10.54
CA ALA A 79 27.15 24.15 -11.63
C ALA A 79 26.61 24.57 -13.00
N ASN A 80 25.31 24.45 -13.27
CA ASN A 80 24.65 24.80 -14.53
C ASN A 80 24.49 26.30 -14.71
N ASN A 81 24.29 27.07 -13.62
CA ASN A 81 24.32 28.54 -13.69
C ASN A 81 25.71 29.07 -14.14
N ALA A 82 26.75 28.22 -13.96
CA ALA A 82 28.07 28.50 -14.50
C ALA A 82 28.26 28.07 -15.98
N SER A 83 27.40 27.16 -16.53
CA SER A 83 27.59 26.52 -17.85
C SER A 83 26.39 26.53 -18.82
N GLY A 84 25.23 27.00 -18.43
CA GLY A 84 24.11 27.37 -19.35
C GLY A 84 23.30 26.25 -20.03
N THR A 85 23.37 24.98 -19.61
CA THR A 85 22.59 23.89 -20.23
C THR A 85 21.86 23.03 -19.22
N ALA A 86 20.51 23.13 -19.18
CA ALA A 86 19.65 22.21 -18.44
C ALA A 86 19.33 21.00 -19.32
N ASN A 87 19.53 19.77 -18.82
CA ASN A 87 19.48 18.54 -19.63
C ASN A 87 18.34 17.60 -19.21
N ALA A 88 17.60 17.05 -20.21
CA ALA A 88 16.54 16.05 -20.03
C ALA A 88 17.04 14.77 -19.34
N ASP A 89 18.32 14.46 -19.43
CA ASP A 89 18.98 13.34 -18.77
C ASP A 89 18.93 13.42 -17.24
N GLN A 90 18.77 14.60 -16.66
CA GLN A 90 18.67 14.80 -15.21
C GLN A 90 17.32 14.33 -14.64
N VAL A 91 16.23 14.45 -15.40
CA VAL A 91 14.90 13.96 -15.00
C VAL A 91 14.88 12.43 -15.02
N LYS A 92 15.53 11.83 -16.01
CA LYS A 92 15.69 10.38 -16.13
C LYS A 92 16.56 9.82 -15.01
N ALA A 93 17.69 10.45 -14.72
CA ALA A 93 18.56 10.07 -13.61
C ALA A 93 17.87 10.14 -12.23
N ALA A 94 16.94 11.09 -12.02
CA ALA A 94 16.14 11.17 -10.81
C ALA A 94 15.09 10.04 -10.71
N ALA A 95 14.56 9.55 -11.84
CA ALA A 95 13.66 8.41 -11.89
C ALA A 95 14.40 7.09 -11.62
N ASP A 96 15.56 6.94 -12.20
CA ASP A 96 16.43 5.77 -12.00
C ASP A 96 16.96 5.71 -10.56
N GLY A 97 17.22 6.85 -9.95
CA GLY A 97 17.63 6.94 -8.54
C GLY A 97 16.59 6.40 -7.55
N PHE A 98 15.29 6.66 -7.76
CA PHE A 98 14.23 6.11 -6.91
C PHE A 98 14.18 4.58 -7.00
N ARG A 99 14.19 4.03 -8.22
CA ARG A 99 14.19 2.58 -8.45
C ARG A 99 15.45 1.90 -7.86
N LYS A 100 16.60 2.55 -7.97
CA LYS A 100 17.85 2.04 -7.40
C LYS A 100 17.83 1.96 -5.87
N VAL A 101 17.15 2.90 -5.21
CA VAL A 101 17.08 2.95 -3.74
C VAL A 101 16.02 2.02 -3.19
N PHE A 102 14.86 1.91 -3.83
CA PHE A 102 13.70 1.20 -3.29
C PHE A 102 13.28 -0.05 -4.07
N GLY A 103 13.95 -0.36 -5.19
CA GLY A 103 13.54 -1.44 -6.09
C GLY A 103 13.52 -2.81 -5.42
N ASP A 104 14.55 -3.13 -4.67
CA ASP A 104 14.68 -4.44 -4.00
C ASP A 104 13.59 -4.63 -2.94
N GLN A 105 13.27 -3.59 -2.18
CA GLN A 105 12.18 -3.61 -1.20
C GLN A 105 10.82 -3.82 -1.87
N LEU A 106 10.56 -3.13 -2.98
CA LEU A 106 9.31 -3.30 -3.74
C LEU A 106 9.18 -4.70 -4.32
N VAL A 107 10.28 -5.29 -4.81
CA VAL A 107 10.31 -6.68 -5.28
C VAL A 107 10.08 -7.63 -4.12
N ALA A 108 10.72 -7.42 -2.96
CA ALA A 108 10.52 -8.24 -1.77
C ALA A 108 9.06 -8.24 -1.30
N GLU A 109 8.41 -7.06 -1.25
CA GLU A 109 6.98 -6.91 -0.93
C GLU A 109 6.10 -7.71 -1.89
N ALA A 110 6.31 -7.53 -3.20
CA ALA A 110 5.55 -8.25 -4.21
C ALA A 110 5.76 -9.77 -4.11
N THR A 111 7.01 -10.20 -3.92
CA THR A 111 7.37 -11.62 -3.79
C THR A 111 6.69 -12.25 -2.58
N ALA A 112 6.76 -11.63 -1.40
CA ALA A 112 6.11 -12.14 -0.19
C ALA A 112 4.59 -12.27 -0.38
N ARG A 113 3.95 -11.27 -0.97
CA ARG A 113 2.52 -11.27 -1.26
C ARG A 113 2.12 -12.42 -2.19
N TRP A 114 2.90 -12.66 -3.25
CA TRP A 114 2.65 -13.77 -4.18
C TRP A 114 2.94 -15.13 -3.53
N GLN A 115 4.00 -15.27 -2.77
CA GLN A 115 4.32 -16.51 -2.06
C GLN A 115 3.19 -16.91 -1.10
N VAL A 116 2.66 -15.98 -0.32
CA VAL A 116 1.50 -16.25 0.52
C VAL A 116 0.31 -16.74 -0.30
N ALA A 117 -0.05 -16.02 -1.37
CA ALA A 117 -1.19 -16.38 -2.20
C ALA A 117 -1.07 -17.75 -2.87
N LEU A 118 0.14 -18.15 -3.25
CA LEU A 118 0.41 -19.43 -3.91
C LEU A 118 0.50 -20.60 -2.94
N ASN A 119 0.74 -20.34 -1.64
CA ASN A 119 0.97 -21.40 -0.66
C ASN A 119 -0.20 -21.63 0.32
N VAL A 120 -1.26 -20.82 0.27
CA VAL A 120 -2.44 -21.04 1.10
C VAL A 120 -3.35 -22.12 0.50
N PRO A 121 -3.77 -23.15 1.25
CA PRO A 121 -4.52 -24.28 0.71
C PRO A 121 -5.87 -23.90 0.08
N ILE A 122 -6.57 -22.94 0.63
CA ILE A 122 -7.87 -22.43 0.13
C ILE A 122 -7.76 -20.92 -0.11
N GLY A 123 -7.28 -20.19 0.88
CA GLY A 123 -7.02 -18.76 0.77
C GLY A 123 -8.26 -17.88 0.87
N PHE A 124 -9.28 -18.25 1.65
CA PHE A 124 -10.43 -17.38 1.89
C PHE A 124 -10.01 -16.05 2.49
N ASN A 125 -9.14 -16.08 3.51
CA ASN A 125 -8.61 -14.88 4.14
C ASN A 125 -7.85 -14.00 3.13
N GLU A 126 -7.01 -14.62 2.29
CA GLU A 126 -6.29 -13.90 1.24
C GLU A 126 -7.23 -13.25 0.22
N ARG A 127 -8.34 -13.91 -0.10
CA ARG A 127 -9.37 -13.34 -0.98
C ARG A 127 -10.02 -12.11 -0.36
N ILE A 128 -10.31 -12.12 0.94
CA ILE A 128 -10.86 -10.98 1.67
C ILE A 128 -9.83 -9.84 1.77
N TYR A 129 -8.56 -10.14 2.04
CA TYR A 129 -7.51 -9.13 2.05
C TYR A 129 -7.35 -8.47 0.68
N ARG A 130 -7.41 -9.24 -0.40
CA ARG A 130 -7.38 -8.71 -1.77
C ARG A 130 -8.61 -7.89 -2.11
N PHE A 131 -9.78 -8.28 -1.65
CA PHE A 131 -11.00 -7.49 -1.79
C PHE A 131 -10.83 -6.11 -1.16
N TRP A 132 -10.39 -6.05 0.09
CA TRP A 132 -10.18 -4.78 0.78
C TRP A 132 -9.02 -3.97 0.19
N SER A 133 -7.93 -4.61 -0.21
CA SER A 133 -6.81 -3.94 -0.89
C SER A 133 -7.25 -3.34 -2.23
N ASN A 134 -8.20 -3.96 -2.93
CA ASN A 134 -8.75 -3.43 -4.17
C ASN A 134 -9.80 -2.33 -3.91
N HIS A 135 -10.57 -2.44 -2.83
CA HIS A 135 -11.53 -1.43 -2.42
C HIS A 135 -10.84 -0.11 -2.01
N PHE A 136 -9.78 -0.21 -1.24
CA PHE A 136 -8.94 0.91 -0.80
C PHE A 136 -7.68 1.06 -1.66
N ALA A 137 -7.80 0.84 -2.96
CA ALA A 137 -6.67 0.87 -3.87
C ALA A 137 -6.03 2.25 -3.96
N VAL A 138 -4.70 2.28 -3.88
CA VAL A 138 -3.88 3.45 -4.19
C VAL A 138 -3.12 3.20 -5.49
N SER A 139 -3.03 4.22 -6.35
CA SER A 139 -2.29 4.04 -7.62
C SER A 139 -0.79 3.96 -7.38
N LEU A 140 -0.17 2.96 -7.99
CA LEU A 140 1.28 2.78 -7.99
C LEU A 140 2.00 3.77 -8.93
N ASP A 141 1.27 4.47 -9.80
CA ASP A 141 1.82 5.51 -10.66
C ASP A 141 2.22 6.75 -9.86
N LYS A 142 1.57 6.96 -8.72
CA LYS A 142 1.93 8.03 -7.78
C LYS A 142 3.09 7.56 -6.90
N ARG A 143 4.31 7.92 -7.28
CA ARG A 143 5.56 7.45 -6.66
C ARG A 143 5.60 7.50 -5.13
N PRO A 144 5.17 8.58 -4.45
CA PRO A 144 5.14 8.57 -2.99
C PRO A 144 4.24 7.47 -2.42
N ALA A 145 3.06 7.22 -3.01
CA ALA A 145 2.12 6.20 -2.55
C ALA A 145 2.64 4.77 -2.80
N LEU A 146 3.48 4.56 -3.82
CA LEU A 146 4.03 3.26 -4.20
C LEU A 146 4.75 2.56 -3.03
N LEU A 147 5.52 3.30 -2.22
CA LEU A 147 6.27 2.74 -1.09
C LEU A 147 5.36 2.21 0.02
N TYR A 148 4.17 2.77 0.15
CA TYR A 148 3.26 2.54 1.27
C TYR A 148 2.09 1.61 0.95
N ALA A 149 1.87 1.27 -0.33
CA ALA A 149 0.75 0.43 -0.75
C ALA A 149 0.79 -0.97 -0.14
N ALA A 150 1.94 -1.64 -0.18
CA ALA A 150 2.11 -2.97 0.41
C ALA A 150 2.14 -2.94 1.94
N PRO A 151 2.85 -2.00 2.60
CA PRO A 151 2.71 -1.78 4.04
C PRO A 151 1.27 -1.58 4.50
N MET A 152 0.44 -0.80 3.80
CA MET A 152 -0.97 -0.61 4.14
C MET A 152 -1.74 -1.95 4.17
N GLU A 153 -1.50 -2.84 3.22
CA GLU A 153 -2.11 -4.18 3.25
C GLU A 153 -1.68 -4.95 4.51
N ARG A 154 -0.38 -4.95 4.84
CA ARG A 154 0.17 -5.72 5.97
C ARG A 154 -0.18 -5.14 7.34
N GLU A 155 -0.10 -3.83 7.47
CA GLU A 155 -0.17 -3.12 8.75
C GLU A 155 -1.60 -2.79 9.15
N VAL A 156 -2.52 -2.62 8.17
CA VAL A 156 -3.89 -2.18 8.40
C VAL A 156 -4.90 -3.19 7.88
N ILE A 157 -4.85 -3.53 6.58
CA ILE A 157 -5.93 -4.32 5.97
C ILE A 157 -5.95 -5.74 6.55
N ARG A 158 -4.84 -6.43 6.59
CA ARG A 158 -4.78 -7.81 7.11
C ARG A 158 -5.20 -7.93 8.57
N PRO A 159 -4.75 -7.07 9.49
CA PRO A 159 -5.18 -7.13 10.88
C PRO A 159 -6.66 -6.78 11.11
N LEU A 160 -7.24 -5.91 10.28
CA LEU A 160 -8.56 -5.32 10.52
C LEU A 160 -9.66 -5.83 9.59
N ALA A 161 -9.34 -6.60 8.54
CA ALA A 161 -10.28 -7.02 7.49
C ALA A 161 -11.48 -7.84 7.99
N PHE A 162 -11.35 -8.54 9.11
CA PHE A 162 -12.40 -9.34 9.75
C PHE A 162 -12.99 -8.64 11.00
N GLY A 163 -12.55 -7.42 11.29
CA GLY A 163 -13.03 -6.60 12.40
C GLY A 163 -14.17 -5.67 12.00
N ARG A 164 -14.29 -4.58 12.76
CA ARG A 164 -15.29 -3.54 12.47
C ARG A 164 -14.84 -2.71 11.26
N PHE A 165 -15.76 -2.45 10.34
CA PHE A 165 -15.47 -1.62 9.15
C PHE A 165 -14.95 -0.22 9.53
N GLN A 166 -15.48 0.37 10.61
CA GLN A 166 -15.02 1.67 11.09
C GLN A 166 -13.53 1.67 11.43
N ASP A 167 -13.03 0.62 12.09
CA ASP A 167 -11.64 0.51 12.49
C ASP A 167 -10.73 0.34 11.26
N LEU A 168 -11.18 -0.48 10.30
CA LEU A 168 -10.51 -0.64 9.01
C LEU A 168 -10.45 0.68 8.24
N LEU A 169 -11.57 1.39 8.14
CA LEU A 169 -11.64 2.67 7.44
C LEU A 169 -10.70 3.71 8.07
N ILE A 170 -10.77 3.89 9.39
CA ILE A 170 -9.88 4.82 10.09
C ILE A 170 -8.42 4.45 9.87
N GLY A 171 -8.07 3.17 9.99
CA GLY A 171 -6.72 2.71 9.77
C GLY A 171 -6.20 3.00 8.37
N VAL A 172 -7.02 2.79 7.34
CA VAL A 172 -6.66 3.05 5.94
C VAL A 172 -6.53 4.54 5.67
N GLU A 173 -7.51 5.36 6.10
CA GLU A 173 -7.54 6.80 5.82
C GLU A 173 -6.37 7.55 6.52
N THR A 174 -5.92 7.05 7.66
CA THR A 174 -4.78 7.62 8.39
C THR A 174 -3.42 7.05 8.00
N HIS A 175 -3.41 6.00 7.16
CA HIS A 175 -2.15 5.38 6.74
C HIS A 175 -1.40 6.25 5.72
N PRO A 176 -0.06 6.29 5.76
CA PRO A 176 0.76 7.08 4.82
C PRO A 176 0.45 6.82 3.33
N ALA A 177 0.04 5.61 2.95
CA ALA A 177 -0.37 5.29 1.58
C ALA A 177 -1.51 6.18 1.09
N MET A 178 -2.59 6.29 1.89
CA MET A 178 -3.78 7.08 1.53
C MET A 178 -3.49 8.57 1.63
N LEU A 179 -2.81 9.01 2.69
CA LEU A 179 -2.41 10.41 2.85
C LEU A 179 -1.56 10.90 1.68
N ARG A 180 -0.62 10.08 1.20
CA ARG A 180 0.21 10.37 0.02
C ARG A 180 -0.57 10.29 -1.28
N TYR A 181 -1.49 9.34 -1.39
CA TYR A 181 -2.31 9.17 -2.59
C TYR A 181 -3.25 10.35 -2.81
N LEU A 182 -3.87 10.86 -1.75
CA LEU A 182 -4.82 11.97 -1.78
C LEU A 182 -4.15 13.36 -1.62
N ASP A 183 -2.82 13.44 -1.48
CA ASP A 183 -2.07 14.66 -1.15
C ASP A 183 -2.51 15.34 0.17
N ASN A 184 -3.14 14.59 1.07
CA ASN A 184 -3.64 15.11 2.34
C ASN A 184 -2.52 15.59 3.28
N GLU A 185 -1.30 15.13 3.06
CA GLU A 185 -0.10 15.62 3.76
C GLU A 185 0.17 17.11 3.54
N ALA A 186 -0.30 17.65 2.42
CA ALA A 186 -0.17 19.06 2.07
C ALA A 186 -1.43 19.87 2.44
N SER A 187 -2.46 19.23 3.02
CA SER A 187 -3.70 19.89 3.41
C SER A 187 -3.49 20.74 4.66
N ILE A 188 -4.00 21.97 4.62
CA ILE A 188 -3.90 22.94 5.70
C ILE A 188 -5.29 23.17 6.26
N GLY A 189 -5.50 22.84 7.53
CA GLY A 189 -6.78 23.11 8.22
C GLY A 189 -7.01 24.63 8.39
N PRO A 190 -8.29 25.08 8.37
CA PRO A 190 -8.63 26.50 8.53
C PRO A 190 -8.13 27.07 9.86
N ASP A 191 -8.18 26.28 10.93
CA ASP A 191 -7.79 26.68 12.28
C ASP A 191 -6.29 26.43 12.60
N SER A 192 -5.51 26.09 11.57
CA SER A 192 -4.06 25.95 11.73
C SER A 192 -3.35 27.32 11.66
N ARG A 193 -2.18 27.45 12.31
CA ARG A 193 -1.38 28.68 12.21
C ARG A 193 -1.07 29.11 10.76
N PHE A 194 -1.02 28.16 9.84
CA PHE A 194 -0.83 28.44 8.40
C PHE A 194 -2.13 28.87 7.75
N GLY A 195 -3.27 28.27 8.11
CA GLY A 195 -4.61 28.67 7.64
C GLY A 195 -4.95 30.09 8.09
N GLU A 196 -4.72 30.41 9.38
CA GLU A 196 -4.91 31.76 9.92
C GLU A 196 -4.03 32.81 9.22
N ARG A 197 -2.74 32.50 8.99
CA ARG A 197 -1.83 33.40 8.24
C ARG A 197 -2.24 33.54 6.78
N ALA A 198 -2.71 32.50 6.13
CA ALA A 198 -3.22 32.55 4.77
C ALA A 198 -4.49 33.40 4.69
N ALA A 199 -5.43 33.21 5.64
CA ALA A 199 -6.63 34.03 5.75
C ALA A 199 -6.31 35.50 5.98
N GLN A 200 -5.33 35.84 6.83
CA GLN A 200 -4.89 37.21 7.07
C GLN A 200 -4.23 37.85 5.83
N ARG A 201 -3.51 37.07 5.03
CA ARG A 201 -2.89 37.56 3.77
C ARG A 201 -3.90 37.76 2.65
N THR A 202 -4.99 36.96 2.63
CA THR A 202 -6.09 37.05 1.67
C THR A 202 -7.23 37.96 2.15
N GLY A 203 -7.14 38.47 3.38
CA GLY A 203 -8.15 39.28 4.07
C GLY A 203 -8.42 40.64 3.45
N GLY A 204 -9.00 40.62 2.30
CA GLY A 204 -9.56 41.74 1.57
C GLY A 204 -10.53 41.32 0.47
N ASN A 205 -10.28 40.23 -0.25
CA ASN A 205 -11.19 39.73 -1.28
C ASN A 205 -10.96 38.24 -1.51
N GLY A 206 -11.82 37.44 -0.88
CA GLY A 206 -11.72 36.00 -0.87
C GLY A 206 -12.01 35.31 -2.20
N ALA A 207 -11.00 34.79 -2.82
CA ALA A 207 -11.11 33.58 -3.63
C ALA A 207 -9.85 32.73 -3.35
N PRO A 208 -9.98 31.43 -3.09
CA PRO A 208 -8.82 30.56 -2.94
C PRO A 208 -8.03 30.51 -4.25
N PRO A 209 -6.70 30.45 -4.21
CA PRO A 209 -5.89 30.36 -5.42
C PRO A 209 -6.27 29.09 -6.19
N LYS A 210 -6.61 29.25 -7.47
CA LYS A 210 -6.85 28.13 -8.38
C LYS A 210 -5.53 27.35 -8.52
N ARG A 211 -5.56 26.09 -8.16
CA ARG A 211 -4.46 25.15 -8.43
C ARG A 211 -4.47 24.83 -9.94
N HIS A 212 -3.35 25.02 -10.56
CA HIS A 212 -3.02 24.49 -11.89
C HIS A 212 -2.37 23.11 -11.75
#